data_5254dca764e0be2c3ac74bb384f18777
#
_entry.id   5254dca764e0be2c3ac74bb384f18777
#
_cell.length_a   1.000
_cell.length_b   1.000
_cell.length_c   1.000
_cell.angle_alpha   90.00
_cell.angle_beta   90.00
_cell.angle_gamma   90.00
#
_symmetry.space_group_name_H-M   'P 1'
#
loop_
_entity.id
_entity.type
_entity.pdbx_description
1 polymer ?
#
loop_
_entity_poly.entity_id
_entity_poly.type
_entity_poly.pdbx_seq_one_letter_code
_entity_poly.pdbx_strand_id
1 'polypeptide(L)'
;MSLFSSVELAPRDPILGLNEAFNQDSRSNKVNLGVGVYFTDAGKIPLLRAVQVAEKQRMENPTPRGYLPIEGIAAYNTGVQNLLFGQDSELSKNGRVVTAETLGGTGALKIGADFIKRLKPNTTIYISDPSWENHRALFEAAGFTVNTYPYYDAATRGVNFEGMIAALNR
;
A
#
# COMPACT_ATOMS: atom_id res chain seq x y z
N MET A 1 -17.12 7.72 34.79
CA MET A 1 -16.68 6.67 33.84
C MET A 1 -15.91 7.38 32.74
N SER A 2 -14.78 6.80 32.30
CA SER A 2 -13.99 7.37 31.18
C SER A 2 -14.76 7.20 29.86
N LEU A 3 -14.68 8.19 28.97
CA LEU A 3 -15.19 8.10 27.59
C LEU A 3 -14.62 6.89 26.82
N PHE A 4 -13.42 6.46 27.21
CA PHE A 4 -12.68 5.36 26.57
C PHE A 4 -12.79 4.01 27.28
N SER A 5 -13.66 3.88 28.28
CA SER A 5 -13.78 2.62 29.06
C SER A 5 -14.28 1.41 28.23
N SER A 6 -14.90 1.66 27.07
CA SER A 6 -15.38 0.63 26.14
C SER A 6 -14.39 0.32 25.01
N VAL A 7 -13.23 0.99 24.98
CA VAL A 7 -12.22 0.73 23.95
C VAL A 7 -11.43 -0.50 24.33
N GLU A 8 -11.55 -1.55 23.52
CA GLU A 8 -10.78 -2.77 23.70
C GLU A 8 -9.35 -2.61 23.19
N LEU A 9 -8.40 -3.28 23.86
CA LEU A 9 -7.02 -3.30 23.39
C LEU A 9 -6.93 -4.08 22.07
N ALA A 10 -6.48 -3.41 21.01
CA ALA A 10 -6.25 -4.08 19.74
C ALA A 10 -5.17 -5.18 19.87
N PRO A 11 -5.27 -6.29 19.12
CA PRO A 11 -4.22 -7.29 19.06
C PRO A 11 -2.92 -6.66 18.51
N ARG A 12 -1.78 -7.26 18.85
CA ARG A 12 -0.50 -6.82 18.29
C ARG A 12 -0.52 -7.00 16.77
N ASP A 13 0.02 -6.01 16.06
CA ASP A 13 0.22 -6.11 14.62
C ASP A 13 1.12 -7.32 14.30
N PRO A 14 0.68 -8.26 13.45
CA PRO A 14 1.41 -9.49 13.18
C PRO A 14 2.72 -9.24 12.42
N ILE A 15 2.85 -8.15 11.69
CA ILE A 15 4.05 -7.81 10.90
C ILE A 15 5.04 -7.02 11.76
N LEU A 16 4.59 -5.92 12.38
CA LEU A 16 5.44 -5.08 13.22
C LEU A 16 5.87 -5.81 14.49
N GLY A 17 5.01 -6.66 15.05
CA GLY A 17 5.33 -7.50 16.19
C GLY A 17 6.46 -8.50 15.92
N LEU A 18 6.61 -8.99 14.68
CA LEU A 18 7.75 -9.83 14.28
C LEU A 18 9.08 -9.06 14.33
N ASN A 19 9.07 -7.79 13.93
CA ASN A 19 10.27 -6.96 14.00
C ASN A 19 10.70 -6.70 15.45
N GLU A 20 9.73 -6.46 16.35
CA GLU A 20 10.01 -6.36 17.78
C GLU A 20 10.60 -7.65 18.34
N ALA A 21 10.02 -8.81 18.02
CA ALA A 21 10.51 -10.12 18.44
C ALA A 21 11.93 -10.41 17.90
N PHE A 22 12.18 -10.06 16.61
CA PHE A 22 13.50 -10.17 16.04
C PHE A 22 14.54 -9.33 16.79
N ASN A 23 14.21 -8.09 17.15
CA ASN A 23 15.13 -7.22 17.88
C ASN A 23 15.42 -7.70 19.31
N GLN A 24 14.44 -8.35 19.95
CA GLN A 24 14.58 -8.92 21.30
C GLN A 24 15.34 -10.26 21.32
N ASP A 25 15.39 -10.96 20.19
CA ASP A 25 16.10 -12.23 20.08
C ASP A 25 17.63 -11.98 20.16
N SER A 26 18.29 -12.60 21.12
CA SER A 26 19.74 -12.47 21.37
C SER A 26 20.61 -13.33 20.47
N ARG A 27 20.04 -14.25 19.67
CA ARG A 27 20.80 -15.16 18.80
C ARG A 27 21.47 -14.38 17.68
N SER A 28 22.70 -14.73 17.34
CA SER A 28 23.46 -14.11 16.25
C SER A 28 23.08 -14.64 14.85
N ASN A 29 22.61 -15.89 14.79
CA ASN A 29 22.23 -16.58 13.54
C ASN A 29 20.75 -16.37 13.19
N LYS A 30 20.31 -15.10 13.13
CA LYS A 30 18.93 -14.76 12.81
C LYS A 30 18.85 -13.87 11.58
N VAL A 31 17.77 -14.01 10.82
CA VAL A 31 17.46 -13.20 9.64
C VAL A 31 16.05 -12.62 9.79
N ASN A 32 15.90 -11.33 9.55
CA ASN A 32 14.60 -10.67 9.57
C ASN A 32 13.93 -10.80 8.20
N LEU A 33 12.83 -11.56 8.14
CA LEU A 33 12.00 -11.73 6.96
C LEU A 33 10.61 -11.11 7.13
N GLY A 34 10.41 -10.29 8.17
CA GLY A 34 9.11 -9.78 8.56
C GLY A 34 8.54 -8.68 7.65
N VAL A 35 9.39 -7.86 7.08
CA VAL A 35 8.96 -6.73 6.23
C VAL A 35 9.67 -6.79 4.87
N GLY A 36 8.91 -6.62 3.78
CA GLY A 36 9.42 -6.58 2.42
C GLY A 36 10.18 -5.28 2.13
N VAL A 37 11.42 -5.19 2.58
CA VAL A 37 12.33 -4.06 2.34
C VAL A 37 13.56 -4.58 1.63
N TYR A 38 14.11 -3.81 0.69
CA TYR A 38 15.37 -4.16 0.05
C TYR A 38 16.55 -4.07 1.03
N PHE A 39 17.29 -5.16 1.15
CA PHE A 39 18.55 -5.21 1.89
C PHE A 39 19.73 -5.48 0.95
N THR A 40 20.87 -4.86 1.24
CA THR A 40 22.14 -5.19 0.59
C THR A 40 22.64 -6.56 1.09
N ASP A 41 23.68 -7.11 0.43
CA ASP A 41 24.34 -8.34 0.88
C ASP A 41 24.92 -8.23 2.30
N ALA A 42 25.20 -7.01 2.76
CA ALA A 42 25.62 -6.72 4.14
C ALA A 42 24.46 -6.62 5.14
N GLY A 43 23.22 -6.94 4.75
CA GLY A 43 22.03 -6.87 5.60
C GLY A 43 21.61 -5.46 6.00
N LYS A 44 21.96 -4.44 5.20
CA LYS A 44 21.61 -3.05 5.46
C LYS A 44 20.65 -2.51 4.41
N ILE A 45 19.75 -1.63 4.84
CA ILE A 45 18.90 -0.85 3.94
C ILE A 45 19.75 0.26 3.33
N PRO A 46 19.95 0.31 2.01
CA PRO A 46 20.74 1.36 1.40
C PRO A 46 19.95 2.66 1.28
N LEU A 47 20.63 3.79 1.43
CA LEU A 47 20.09 5.07 1.00
C LEU A 47 20.30 5.20 -0.51
N LEU A 48 19.19 5.19 -1.28
CA LEU A 48 19.27 5.22 -2.74
C LEU A 48 19.89 6.52 -3.25
N ARG A 49 20.76 6.41 -4.24
CA ARG A 49 21.43 7.56 -4.84
C ARG A 49 20.45 8.58 -5.41
N ALA A 50 19.36 8.14 -6.04
CA ALA A 50 18.34 9.03 -6.58
C ALA A 50 17.67 9.87 -5.48
N VAL A 51 17.41 9.27 -4.31
CA VAL A 51 16.86 9.98 -3.14
C VAL A 51 17.84 11.03 -2.63
N GLN A 52 19.11 10.66 -2.46
CA GLN A 52 20.16 11.59 -2.01
C GLN A 52 20.29 12.81 -2.93
N VAL A 53 20.25 12.58 -4.25
CA VAL A 53 20.32 13.67 -5.24
C VAL A 53 19.09 14.57 -5.13
N ALA A 54 17.90 14.01 -5.03
CA ALA A 54 16.66 14.76 -4.90
C ALA A 54 16.61 15.60 -3.61
N GLU A 55 17.01 15.01 -2.48
CA GLU A 55 17.11 15.72 -1.19
C GLU A 55 18.09 16.89 -1.28
N LYS A 56 19.28 16.64 -1.82
CA LYS A 56 20.30 17.69 -2.01
C LYS A 56 19.76 18.83 -2.88
N GLN A 57 19.14 18.54 -4.01
CA GLN A 57 18.53 19.54 -4.89
C GLN A 57 17.47 20.38 -4.17
N ARG A 58 16.64 19.76 -3.32
CA ARG A 58 15.65 20.47 -2.51
C ARG A 58 16.26 21.37 -1.45
N MET A 59 17.40 20.96 -0.87
CA MET A 59 18.13 21.77 0.11
C MET A 59 18.80 22.98 -0.56
N GLU A 60 19.38 22.78 -1.74
CA GLU A 60 20.05 23.84 -2.51
C GLU A 60 19.05 24.84 -3.13
N ASN A 61 17.84 24.40 -3.41
CA ASN A 61 16.77 25.21 -4.01
C ASN A 61 15.52 25.21 -3.14
N PRO A 62 15.54 25.87 -1.99
CA PRO A 62 14.42 25.88 -1.06
C PRO A 62 13.22 26.61 -1.66
N THR A 63 12.05 26.02 -1.52
CA THR A 63 10.77 26.60 -1.94
C THR A 63 9.81 26.70 -0.76
N PRO A 64 8.85 27.63 -0.78
CA PRO A 64 7.82 27.74 0.24
C PRO A 64 7.06 26.42 0.43
N ARG A 65 6.63 26.18 1.67
CA ARG A 65 5.82 25.00 2.06
C ARG A 65 4.37 25.41 2.25
N GLY A 66 3.72 25.87 1.17
CA GLY A 66 2.31 26.19 1.15
C GLY A 66 1.41 24.97 1.01
N TYR A 67 0.10 25.22 0.97
CA TYR A 67 -0.87 24.19 0.62
C TYR A 67 -0.67 23.75 -0.83
N LEU A 68 -0.74 22.44 -1.07
CA LEU A 68 -0.77 21.87 -2.42
C LEU A 68 -2.18 22.02 -3.03
N PRO A 69 -2.30 21.93 -4.36
CA PRO A 69 -3.59 21.67 -5.01
C PRO A 69 -4.24 20.39 -4.45
N ILE A 70 -5.55 20.26 -4.63
CA ILE A 70 -6.30 19.09 -4.13
C ILE A 70 -5.74 17.77 -4.69
N GLU A 71 -5.30 17.79 -5.94
CA GLU A 71 -4.71 16.64 -6.63
C GLU A 71 -3.24 16.38 -6.24
N GLY A 72 -2.63 17.27 -5.49
CA GLY A 72 -1.21 17.20 -5.14
C GLY A 72 -0.29 17.81 -6.19
N ILE A 73 0.94 17.34 -6.28
CA ILE A 73 1.99 17.87 -7.16
C ILE A 73 1.82 17.32 -8.58
N ALA A 74 1.53 18.19 -9.56
CA ALA A 74 1.29 17.78 -10.96
C ALA A 74 2.45 16.98 -11.56
N ALA A 75 3.69 17.37 -11.30
CA ALA A 75 4.87 16.64 -11.77
C ALA A 75 4.98 15.22 -11.18
N TYR A 76 4.60 15.05 -9.92
CA TYR A 76 4.52 13.75 -9.26
C TYR A 76 3.44 12.88 -9.94
N ASN A 77 2.24 13.41 -10.10
CA ASN A 77 1.12 12.69 -10.72
C ASN A 77 1.46 12.24 -12.15
N THR A 78 2.06 13.11 -12.96
CA THR A 78 2.53 12.78 -14.32
C THR A 78 3.63 11.71 -14.27
N GLY A 79 4.59 11.84 -13.35
CA GLY A 79 5.67 10.86 -13.18
C GLY A 79 5.14 9.47 -12.83
N VAL A 80 4.15 9.38 -11.94
CA VAL A 80 3.50 8.11 -11.58
C VAL A 80 2.73 7.52 -12.76
N GLN A 81 1.99 8.32 -13.54
CA GLN A 81 1.30 7.85 -14.73
C GLN A 81 2.29 7.29 -15.76
N ASN A 82 3.38 7.99 -16.01
CA ASN A 82 4.42 7.56 -16.96
C ASN A 82 5.10 6.25 -16.49
N LEU A 83 5.31 6.10 -15.18
CA LEU A 83 5.91 4.90 -14.62
C LEU A 83 4.99 3.67 -14.78
N LEU A 84 3.68 3.84 -14.56
CA LEU A 84 2.72 2.73 -14.59
C LEU A 84 2.27 2.36 -15.99
N PHE A 85 2.06 3.34 -16.86
CA PHE A 85 1.44 3.13 -18.17
C PHE A 85 2.38 3.35 -19.34
N GLY A 86 3.56 3.93 -19.11
CA GLY A 86 4.49 4.39 -20.14
C GLY A 86 4.21 5.82 -20.61
N GLN A 87 5.26 6.51 -21.05
CA GLN A 87 5.17 7.91 -21.49
C GLN A 87 4.25 8.10 -22.71
N ASP A 88 4.14 7.08 -23.55
CA ASP A 88 3.36 7.11 -24.78
C ASP A 88 1.99 6.45 -24.69
N SER A 89 1.55 6.17 -23.47
CA SER A 89 0.28 5.48 -23.22
C SER A 89 -0.92 6.27 -23.76
N GLU A 90 -1.71 5.64 -24.60
CA GLU A 90 -2.99 6.18 -25.09
C GLU A 90 -4.00 6.40 -23.95
N LEU A 91 -3.89 5.66 -22.85
CA LEU A 91 -4.75 5.84 -21.68
C LEU A 91 -4.54 7.21 -21.04
N SER A 92 -3.28 7.65 -20.93
CA SER A 92 -2.92 8.96 -20.39
C SER A 92 -3.25 10.08 -21.39
N LYS A 93 -2.91 9.91 -22.67
CA LYS A 93 -3.16 10.89 -23.74
C LYS A 93 -4.65 11.19 -23.92
N ASN A 94 -5.50 10.19 -23.80
CA ASN A 94 -6.95 10.31 -24.00
C ASN A 94 -7.72 10.68 -22.71
N GLY A 95 -7.02 11.08 -21.65
CA GLY A 95 -7.64 11.52 -20.40
C GLY A 95 -8.40 10.40 -19.64
N ARG A 96 -8.08 9.13 -19.89
CA ARG A 96 -8.69 7.98 -19.19
C ARG A 96 -8.07 7.70 -17.84
N VAL A 97 -6.96 8.34 -17.51
CA VAL A 97 -6.23 8.20 -16.25
C VAL A 97 -6.23 9.53 -15.53
N VAL A 98 -6.67 9.52 -14.29
CA VAL A 98 -6.53 10.62 -13.35
C VAL A 98 -5.69 10.13 -12.18
N THR A 99 -4.74 10.94 -11.76
CA THR A 99 -3.88 10.63 -10.61
C THR A 99 -3.97 11.76 -9.60
N ALA A 100 -4.10 11.39 -8.34
CA ALA A 100 -4.06 12.32 -7.23
C ALA A 100 -3.08 11.80 -6.17
N GLU A 101 -2.27 12.70 -5.64
CA GLU A 101 -1.36 12.43 -4.53
C GLU A 101 -2.15 12.31 -3.23
N THR A 102 -1.77 11.35 -2.39
CA THR A 102 -2.45 11.05 -1.13
C THR A 102 -1.46 10.80 0.00
N LEU A 103 -1.95 10.65 1.22
CA LEU A 103 -1.15 10.33 2.41
C LEU A 103 -0.78 8.83 2.42
N GLY A 104 0.19 8.46 1.60
CA GLY A 104 0.66 7.08 1.46
C GLY A 104 -0.39 6.13 0.86
N GLY A 105 -0.07 4.84 0.80
CA GLY A 105 -0.94 3.81 0.22
C GLY A 105 -2.26 3.63 0.97
N THR A 106 -2.25 3.72 2.29
CA THR A 106 -3.46 3.63 3.11
C THR A 106 -4.43 4.78 2.81
N GLY A 107 -3.92 6.01 2.71
CA GLY A 107 -4.74 7.16 2.30
C GLY A 107 -5.30 7.02 0.89
N ALA A 108 -4.50 6.50 -0.05
CA ALA A 108 -4.93 6.23 -1.42
C ALA A 108 -6.08 5.23 -1.47
N LEU A 109 -5.92 4.11 -0.78
CA LEU A 109 -6.95 3.06 -0.72
C LEU A 109 -8.24 3.58 -0.06
N LYS A 110 -8.13 4.36 1.02
CA LYS A 110 -9.31 4.91 1.70
C LYS A 110 -10.08 5.89 0.82
N ILE A 111 -9.40 6.82 0.18
CA ILE A 111 -10.03 7.79 -0.74
C ILE A 111 -10.67 7.06 -1.92
N GLY A 112 -9.97 6.09 -2.51
CA GLY A 112 -10.49 5.26 -3.60
C GLY A 112 -11.73 4.46 -3.16
N ALA A 113 -11.69 3.86 -1.98
CA ALA A 113 -12.80 3.11 -1.41
C ALA A 113 -14.04 4.00 -1.21
N ASP A 114 -13.88 5.16 -0.56
CA ASP A 114 -14.98 6.10 -0.33
C ASP A 114 -15.57 6.61 -1.65
N PHE A 115 -14.74 6.88 -2.64
CA PHE A 115 -15.19 7.28 -3.97
C PHE A 115 -16.01 6.18 -4.65
N ILE A 116 -15.52 4.94 -4.67
CA ILE A 116 -16.25 3.80 -5.26
C ILE A 116 -17.56 3.56 -4.50
N LYS A 117 -17.55 3.65 -3.17
CA LYS A 117 -18.74 3.47 -2.35
C LYS A 117 -19.86 4.45 -2.70
N ARG A 118 -19.51 5.69 -3.01
CA ARG A 118 -20.48 6.70 -3.46
C ARG A 118 -21.10 6.37 -4.82
N LEU A 119 -20.32 5.78 -5.74
CA LEU A 119 -20.76 5.44 -7.08
C LEU A 119 -21.46 4.08 -7.16
N LYS A 120 -21.01 3.13 -6.36
CA LYS A 120 -21.41 1.72 -6.38
C LYS A 120 -21.62 1.19 -4.94
N PRO A 121 -22.64 1.65 -4.23
CA PRO A 121 -22.82 1.38 -2.80
C PRO A 121 -22.98 -0.11 -2.45
N ASN A 122 -23.46 -0.94 -3.38
CA ASN A 122 -23.72 -2.37 -3.17
C ASN A 122 -22.62 -3.28 -3.74
N THR A 123 -21.47 -2.71 -4.15
CA THR A 123 -20.35 -3.49 -4.66
C THR A 123 -19.65 -4.25 -3.54
N THR A 124 -19.22 -5.47 -3.82
CA THR A 124 -18.34 -6.26 -2.96
C THR A 124 -16.90 -6.07 -3.38
N ILE A 125 -16.00 -5.97 -2.42
CA ILE A 125 -14.55 -5.93 -2.64
C ILE A 125 -14.00 -7.34 -2.48
N TYR A 126 -13.12 -7.73 -3.37
CA TYR A 126 -12.38 -8.99 -3.29
C TYR A 126 -10.89 -8.71 -3.06
N ILE A 127 -10.33 -9.34 -2.05
CA ILE A 127 -8.89 -9.28 -1.73
C ILE A 127 -8.27 -10.67 -1.86
N SER A 128 -6.97 -10.74 -2.03
CA SER A 128 -6.25 -12.02 -2.09
C SER A 128 -6.29 -12.77 -0.75
N ASP A 129 -6.21 -14.10 -0.79
CA ASP A 129 -5.96 -14.93 0.37
C ASP A 129 -4.63 -15.69 0.19
N PRO A 130 -3.58 -15.36 0.97
CA PRO A 130 -3.51 -14.33 2.01
C PRO A 130 -3.45 -12.90 1.46
N SER A 131 -3.75 -11.93 2.33
CA SER A 131 -3.65 -10.50 2.05
C SER A 131 -3.08 -9.77 3.26
N TRP A 132 -2.74 -8.48 3.09
CA TRP A 132 -2.40 -7.63 4.21
C TRP A 132 -3.67 -7.26 5.00
N GLU A 133 -3.64 -7.43 6.32
CA GLU A 133 -4.80 -7.19 7.20
C GLU A 133 -5.42 -5.79 7.02
N ASN A 134 -4.59 -4.80 6.76
CA ASN A 134 -5.07 -3.43 6.55
C ASN A 134 -6.01 -3.30 5.34
N HIS A 135 -5.90 -4.15 4.33
CA HIS A 135 -6.81 -4.12 3.18
C HIS A 135 -8.25 -4.41 3.62
N ARG A 136 -8.47 -5.48 4.37
CA ARG A 136 -9.81 -5.83 4.89
C ARG A 136 -10.37 -4.74 5.77
N ALA A 137 -9.61 -4.35 6.80
CA ALA A 137 -10.02 -3.35 7.78
C ALA A 137 -10.41 -2.03 7.12
N LEU A 138 -9.65 -1.59 6.12
CA LEU A 138 -9.88 -0.35 5.40
C LEU A 138 -11.16 -0.37 4.58
N PHE A 139 -11.39 -1.44 3.80
CA PHE A 139 -12.58 -1.54 2.96
C PHE A 139 -13.84 -1.78 3.78
N GLU A 140 -13.77 -2.56 4.87
CA GLU A 140 -14.88 -2.71 5.81
C GLU A 140 -15.21 -1.38 6.50
N ALA A 141 -14.21 -0.60 6.92
CA ALA A 141 -14.40 0.75 7.47
C ALA A 141 -14.98 1.75 6.46
N ALA A 142 -14.83 1.50 5.16
CA ALA A 142 -15.52 2.24 4.09
C ALA A 142 -16.93 1.73 3.83
N GLY A 143 -17.40 0.70 4.56
CA GLY A 143 -18.75 0.13 4.47
C GLY A 143 -18.93 -0.90 3.37
N PHE A 144 -17.87 -1.53 2.88
CA PHE A 144 -17.96 -2.61 1.91
C PHE A 144 -18.06 -3.99 2.59
N THR A 145 -18.73 -4.92 1.92
CA THR A 145 -18.52 -6.34 2.15
C THR A 145 -17.21 -6.76 1.50
N VAL A 146 -16.34 -7.43 2.25
CA VAL A 146 -15.02 -7.86 1.76
C VAL A 146 -14.96 -9.38 1.72
N ASN A 147 -14.83 -9.93 0.53
CA ASN A 147 -14.60 -11.34 0.26
C ASN A 147 -13.15 -11.60 -0.14
N THR A 148 -12.76 -12.86 -0.16
CA THR A 148 -11.43 -13.29 -0.61
C THR A 148 -11.50 -14.14 -1.86
N TYR A 149 -10.38 -14.15 -2.61
CA TYR A 149 -10.14 -15.12 -3.67
C TYR A 149 -8.85 -15.90 -3.39
N PRO A 150 -8.77 -17.19 -3.80
CA PRO A 150 -7.56 -17.98 -3.63
C PRO A 150 -6.39 -17.33 -4.37
N TYR A 151 -5.25 -17.18 -3.71
CA TYR A 151 -4.07 -16.58 -4.32
C TYR A 151 -2.83 -17.42 -4.13
N TYR A 152 -2.48 -17.80 -2.91
CA TYR A 152 -1.30 -18.61 -2.64
C TYR A 152 -1.63 -20.10 -2.63
N ASP A 153 -0.84 -20.88 -3.35
CA ASP A 153 -0.87 -22.36 -3.31
C ASP A 153 0.35 -22.88 -2.54
N ALA A 154 0.10 -23.43 -1.36
CA ALA A 154 1.15 -23.97 -0.50
C ALA A 154 1.82 -25.23 -1.08
N ALA A 155 1.13 -26.00 -1.93
CA ALA A 155 1.68 -27.22 -2.52
C ALA A 155 2.72 -26.90 -3.60
N THR A 156 2.43 -25.92 -4.44
CA THR A 156 3.35 -25.48 -5.51
C THR A 156 4.26 -24.33 -5.09
N ARG A 157 3.98 -23.70 -3.93
CA ARG A 157 4.60 -22.46 -3.46
C ARG A 157 4.48 -21.32 -4.47
N GLY A 158 3.40 -21.31 -5.24
CA GLY A 158 3.14 -20.40 -6.33
C GLY A 158 1.77 -19.72 -6.21
N VAL A 159 1.28 -19.21 -7.33
CA VAL A 159 -0.03 -18.58 -7.43
C VAL A 159 -1.07 -19.60 -7.90
N ASN A 160 -2.20 -19.71 -7.19
CA ASN A 160 -3.37 -20.47 -7.64
C ASN A 160 -4.15 -19.63 -8.66
N PHE A 161 -3.58 -19.49 -9.86
CA PHE A 161 -4.14 -18.62 -10.89
C PHE A 161 -5.53 -19.05 -11.35
N GLU A 162 -5.75 -20.34 -11.55
CA GLU A 162 -7.06 -20.87 -12.00
C GLU A 162 -8.14 -20.64 -10.94
N GLY A 163 -7.81 -20.91 -9.67
CA GLY A 163 -8.72 -20.65 -8.55
C GLY A 163 -9.05 -19.16 -8.40
N MET A 164 -8.08 -18.29 -8.60
CA MET A 164 -8.27 -16.84 -8.60
C MET A 164 -9.25 -16.42 -9.72
N ILE A 165 -9.01 -16.83 -10.95
CA ILE A 165 -9.87 -16.49 -12.09
C ILE A 165 -11.29 -17.06 -11.92
N ALA A 166 -11.42 -18.29 -11.44
CA ALA A 166 -12.73 -18.91 -11.17
C ALA A 166 -13.53 -18.16 -10.08
N ALA A 167 -12.84 -17.64 -9.06
CA ALA A 167 -13.49 -16.88 -8.00
C ALA A 167 -13.92 -15.46 -8.46
N LEU A 168 -13.12 -14.82 -9.31
CA LEU A 168 -13.38 -13.45 -9.78
C LEU A 168 -14.39 -13.39 -10.94
N ASN A 169 -14.71 -14.51 -11.59
CA ASN A 169 -15.70 -14.61 -12.66
C ASN A 169 -17.11 -15.01 -12.16
N ARG A 170 -17.32 -15.09 -10.85
CA ARG A 170 -18.64 -15.38 -10.24
C ARG A 170 -19.41 -14.09 -10.02
#